data_a692f00550902ba55d291dc2ad1300d3
#
_entry.id   a692f00550902ba55d291dc2ad1300d3
#
_cell.length_a   1.000
_cell.length_b   1.000
_cell.length_c   1.000
_cell.angle_alpha   90.00
_cell.angle_beta   90.00
_cell.angle_gamma   90.00
#
_symmetry.space_group_name_H-M   'P 1'
#
loop_
_entity.id
_entity.type
_entity.pdbx_description
1 polymer ?
#
loop_
_entity_poly.entity_id
_entity_poly.type
_entity_poly.pdbx_seq_one_letter_code
_entity_poly.pdbx_strand_id
1 'polypeptide(L)'
;MRRQPVVIQGKIKLKHFDPAYCAGLEKEETTGNVNYEPLNHERMVRLRAAKVDAIVQDVPDVIPAGDPDGDLLLVAWGSTYGAITEALRSQREKGVRVGHVHLRHLNPLPRNLGEVLKRYRKVVVPEMNMGQLVWVLRAKYLVDAQGFNKIQGKPFKVSEVEAMIQEAVR
;
A
#
# COMPACT_ATOMS: atom_id res chain seq x y z
N MET A 1 24.61 -22.67 10.23
CA MET A 1 25.06 -21.40 10.84
C MET A 1 23.90 -20.40 10.86
N ARG A 2 23.34 -20.09 12.02
CA ARG A 2 22.33 -19.05 12.15
C ARG A 2 22.98 -17.69 12.00
N ARG A 3 22.58 -16.93 10.98
CA ARG A 3 22.97 -15.53 10.85
C ARG A 3 22.23 -14.75 11.94
N GLN A 4 22.96 -14.13 12.84
CA GLN A 4 22.37 -13.24 13.85
C GLN A 4 21.84 -11.98 13.16
N PRO A 5 20.68 -11.47 13.55
CA PRO A 5 20.18 -10.19 13.04
C PRO A 5 21.16 -9.09 13.40
N VAL A 6 21.50 -8.28 12.42
CA VAL A 6 22.32 -7.09 12.64
C VAL A 6 21.44 -6.03 13.31
N VAL A 7 21.60 -5.86 14.60
CA VAL A 7 21.00 -4.74 15.33
C VAL A 7 21.87 -3.52 15.10
N ILE A 8 21.35 -2.55 14.37
CA ILE A 8 22.06 -1.29 14.12
C ILE A 8 21.96 -0.41 15.37
N GLN A 9 22.94 -0.50 16.24
CA GLN A 9 23.32 0.60 17.12
C GLN A 9 24.65 1.15 16.64
N GLY A 10 24.61 2.15 15.78
CA GLY A 10 25.72 3.03 15.47
C GLY A 10 26.87 2.54 14.62
N LYS A 11 27.18 1.24 14.50
CA LYS A 11 28.25 0.74 13.61
C LYS A 11 27.98 -0.67 13.18
N ILE A 12 27.72 -0.87 11.89
CA ILE A 12 27.71 -2.19 11.26
C ILE A 12 29.18 -2.63 11.09
N LYS A 13 29.64 -3.58 11.91
CA LYS A 13 30.88 -4.30 11.62
C LYS A 13 30.56 -5.49 10.71
N LEU A 14 30.63 -5.30 9.42
CA LEU A 14 30.71 -6.40 8.46
C LEU A 14 32.16 -6.90 8.43
N LYS A 15 32.44 -8.03 9.07
CA LYS A 15 33.71 -8.73 8.84
C LYS A 15 33.81 -9.08 7.37
N HIS A 16 34.84 -8.59 6.69
CA HIS A 16 35.16 -8.82 5.27
C HIS A 16 34.35 -8.00 4.24
N PHE A 17 33.73 -6.89 4.63
CA PHE A 17 33.12 -5.98 3.68
C PHE A 17 33.71 -4.57 3.88
N ASP A 18 34.36 -4.04 2.87
CA ASP A 18 34.82 -2.66 2.89
C ASP A 18 33.59 -1.76 2.78
N PRO A 19 33.30 -0.88 3.76
CA PRO A 19 32.14 0.03 3.71
C PRO A 19 32.14 0.92 2.45
N ALA A 20 33.29 1.20 1.88
CA ALA A 20 33.40 1.94 0.62
C ALA A 20 32.76 1.23 -0.57
N TYR A 21 32.62 -0.09 -0.52
CA TYR A 21 31.98 -0.87 -1.59
C TYR A 21 30.45 -0.93 -1.48
N CYS A 22 29.85 -0.51 -0.39
CA CYS A 22 28.40 -0.56 -0.21
C CYS A 22 27.70 0.70 -0.67
N ALA A 23 28.39 1.82 -0.75
CA ALA A 23 27.80 3.10 -1.13
C ALA A 23 28.11 3.41 -2.59
N GLY A 24 27.05 3.46 -3.41
CA GLY A 24 27.16 3.87 -4.81
C GLY A 24 27.57 2.78 -5.79
N LEU A 25 27.70 1.51 -5.36
CA LEU A 25 27.95 0.40 -6.28
C LEU A 25 26.70 0.21 -7.16
N GLU A 26 26.87 0.38 -8.47
CA GLU A 26 25.81 0.25 -9.45
C GLU A 26 26.35 -0.40 -10.72
N LYS A 27 25.45 -0.84 -11.58
CA LYS A 27 25.80 -1.29 -12.93
C LYS A 27 25.60 -0.18 -13.93
N GLU A 28 26.40 -0.14 -14.96
CA GLU A 28 26.20 0.72 -16.10
C GLU A 28 25.04 0.21 -16.97
N GLU A 29 24.21 1.13 -17.46
CA GLU A 29 23.01 0.77 -18.21
C GLU A 29 23.28 -0.03 -19.47
N THR A 30 24.34 0.34 -20.21
CA THR A 30 24.62 -0.21 -21.54
C THR A 30 25.44 -1.51 -21.48
N THR A 31 26.48 -1.52 -20.66
CA THR A 31 27.43 -2.65 -20.61
C THR A 31 27.11 -3.65 -19.52
N GLY A 32 26.41 -3.22 -18.49
CA GLY A 32 26.16 -4.00 -17.29
C GLY A 32 27.37 -4.16 -16.36
N ASN A 33 28.49 -3.50 -16.69
CA ASN A 33 29.69 -3.50 -15.88
C ASN A 33 29.48 -2.71 -14.58
N VAL A 34 30.25 -3.08 -13.56
CA VAL A 34 30.25 -2.36 -12.29
C VAL A 34 30.81 -0.95 -12.53
N ASN A 35 30.10 0.05 -12.04
CA ASN A 35 30.47 1.46 -12.15
C ASN A 35 30.25 2.15 -10.80
N TYR A 36 31.27 2.91 -10.37
CA TYR A 36 31.28 3.62 -9.08
C TYR A 36 30.96 5.10 -9.22
N GLU A 37 30.70 5.58 -10.44
CA GLU A 37 30.41 6.99 -10.68
C GLU A 37 29.09 7.41 -10.05
N PRO A 38 29.07 8.46 -9.19
CA PRO A 38 27.86 8.91 -8.50
C PRO A 38 26.72 9.27 -9.45
N LEU A 39 27.03 9.88 -10.59
CA LEU A 39 26.02 10.23 -11.60
C LEU A 39 25.41 9.00 -12.28
N ASN A 40 26.19 7.94 -12.46
CA ASN A 40 25.67 6.67 -12.94
C ASN A 40 24.71 6.06 -11.93
N HIS A 41 25.04 6.08 -10.63
CA HIS A 41 24.16 5.60 -9.58
C HIS A 41 22.82 6.35 -9.58
N GLU A 42 22.85 7.69 -9.58
CA GLU A 42 21.63 8.52 -9.65
C GLU A 42 20.81 8.18 -10.90
N ARG A 43 21.42 8.11 -12.06
CA ARG A 43 20.76 7.76 -13.33
C ARG A 43 20.05 6.41 -13.23
N MET A 44 20.73 5.39 -12.72
CA MET A 44 20.20 4.04 -12.62
C MET A 44 19.05 3.93 -11.60
N VAL A 45 19.12 4.70 -10.52
CA VAL A 45 17.99 4.80 -9.55
C VAL A 45 16.77 5.41 -10.24
N ARG A 46 16.94 6.52 -10.95
CA ARG A 46 15.87 7.20 -11.71
C ARG A 46 15.27 6.29 -12.79
N LEU A 47 16.11 5.55 -13.51
CA LEU A 47 15.69 4.65 -14.57
C LEU A 47 14.83 3.50 -14.01
N ARG A 48 15.23 2.90 -12.88
CA ARG A 48 14.44 1.87 -12.21
C ARG A 48 13.11 2.41 -11.69
N ALA A 49 13.10 3.61 -11.11
CA ALA A 49 11.87 4.26 -10.69
C ALA A 49 10.92 4.49 -11.87
N ALA A 50 11.42 5.10 -12.96
CA ALA A 50 10.64 5.35 -14.17
C ALA A 50 10.08 4.06 -14.80
N LYS A 51 10.86 2.96 -14.77
CA LYS A 51 10.41 1.66 -15.26
C LYS A 51 9.22 1.14 -14.43
N VAL A 52 9.28 1.25 -13.11
CA VAL A 52 8.16 0.85 -12.23
C VAL A 52 6.96 1.76 -12.44
N ASP A 53 7.17 3.08 -12.52
CA ASP A 53 6.10 4.05 -12.75
C ASP A 53 5.38 3.83 -14.08
N ALA A 54 6.10 3.43 -15.14
CA ALA A 54 5.53 3.15 -16.44
C ALA A 54 4.50 2.00 -16.42
N ILE A 55 4.61 1.06 -15.47
CA ILE A 55 3.66 -0.06 -15.29
C ILE A 55 2.23 0.47 -15.03
N VAL A 56 2.09 1.68 -14.55
CA VAL A 56 0.77 2.29 -14.28
C VAL A 56 -0.13 2.31 -15.54
N GLN A 57 0.45 2.28 -16.74
CA GLN A 57 -0.31 2.23 -17.98
C GLN A 57 -1.08 0.90 -18.13
N ASP A 58 -0.55 -0.18 -17.55
CA ASP A 58 -1.15 -1.52 -17.61
C ASP A 58 -2.01 -1.83 -16.38
N VAL A 59 -2.01 -0.93 -15.36
CA VAL A 59 -2.83 -1.08 -14.16
C VAL A 59 -4.25 -0.61 -14.43
N PRO A 60 -5.26 -1.49 -14.32
CA PRO A 60 -6.66 -1.10 -14.54
C PRO A 60 -7.12 -0.03 -13.55
N ASP A 61 -7.99 0.84 -13.99
CA ASP A 61 -8.69 1.76 -13.13
C ASP A 61 -9.56 1.01 -12.11
N VAL A 62 -9.64 1.53 -10.89
CA VAL A 62 -10.49 0.95 -9.86
C VAL A 62 -11.92 1.45 -10.00
N ILE A 63 -12.86 0.53 -9.82
CA ILE A 63 -14.29 0.80 -9.76
C ILE A 63 -14.76 0.37 -8.37
N PRO A 64 -15.32 1.27 -7.54
CA PRO A 64 -15.87 0.87 -6.26
C PRO A 64 -16.99 -0.15 -6.41
N ALA A 65 -16.92 -1.24 -5.66
CA ALA A 65 -18.07 -2.10 -5.45
C ALA A 65 -19.01 -1.43 -4.43
N GLY A 66 -20.30 -1.53 -4.67
CA GLY A 66 -21.30 -0.85 -3.85
C GLY A 66 -21.66 0.52 -4.38
N ASP A 67 -21.76 1.51 -3.50
CA ASP A 67 -22.11 2.88 -3.91
C ASP A 67 -20.90 3.58 -4.53
N PRO A 68 -21.05 4.28 -5.67
CA PRO A 68 -19.93 4.93 -6.36
C PRO A 68 -19.40 6.18 -5.66
N ASP A 69 -20.18 6.69 -4.71
CA ASP A 69 -19.90 7.80 -3.81
C ASP A 69 -20.65 7.62 -2.50
N GLY A 70 -20.36 8.37 -1.48
CA GLY A 70 -21.15 8.29 -0.25
C GLY A 70 -20.42 8.62 1.03
N ASP A 71 -20.90 8.03 2.13
CA ASP A 71 -20.40 8.34 3.46
C ASP A 71 -19.07 7.67 3.77
N LEU A 72 -18.86 6.45 3.28
CA LEU A 72 -17.70 5.63 3.64
C LEU A 72 -17.16 4.85 2.44
N LEU A 73 -15.85 4.90 2.25
CA LEU A 73 -15.10 4.01 1.36
C LEU A 73 -14.21 3.10 2.17
N LEU A 74 -14.30 1.80 1.93
CA LEU A 74 -13.33 0.81 2.40
C LEU A 74 -12.29 0.59 1.32
N VAL A 75 -11.02 0.86 1.62
CA VAL A 75 -9.90 0.57 0.71
C VAL A 75 -9.09 -0.55 1.28
N ALA A 76 -9.05 -1.68 0.61
CA ALA A 76 -8.44 -2.89 1.12
C ALA A 76 -7.62 -3.64 0.08
N TRP A 77 -6.89 -4.64 0.51
CA TRP A 77 -6.04 -5.48 -0.33
C TRP A 77 -5.81 -6.87 0.28
N GLY A 78 -5.28 -7.78 -0.51
CA GLY A 78 -4.92 -9.12 -0.04
C GLY A 78 -6.12 -9.95 0.45
N SER A 79 -5.97 -10.63 1.57
CA SER A 79 -6.95 -11.59 2.10
C SER A 79 -8.17 -10.96 2.81
N THR A 80 -8.28 -9.64 2.83
CA THR A 80 -9.40 -8.94 3.47
C THR A 80 -10.69 -8.95 2.63
N TYR A 81 -10.61 -9.33 1.35
CA TYR A 81 -11.69 -9.20 0.35
C TYR A 81 -13.01 -9.83 0.80
N GLY A 82 -12.99 -11.09 1.21
CA GLY A 82 -14.22 -11.84 1.50
C GLY A 82 -15.04 -11.25 2.65
N ALA A 83 -14.39 -10.95 3.77
CA ALA A 83 -15.06 -10.37 4.93
C ALA A 83 -15.65 -8.99 4.63
N ILE A 84 -14.92 -8.17 3.86
CA ILE A 84 -15.36 -6.82 3.49
C ILE A 84 -16.53 -6.90 2.51
N THR A 85 -16.46 -7.77 1.49
CA THR A 85 -17.53 -7.90 0.50
C THR A 85 -18.84 -8.32 1.14
N GLU A 86 -18.80 -9.25 2.08
CA GLU A 86 -20.01 -9.71 2.79
C GLU A 86 -20.56 -8.64 3.73
N ALA A 87 -19.69 -7.96 4.48
CA ALA A 87 -20.09 -6.85 5.34
C ALA A 87 -20.70 -5.70 4.52
N LEU A 88 -20.10 -5.38 3.38
CA LEU A 88 -20.61 -4.37 2.44
C LEU A 88 -22.05 -4.68 2.03
N ARG A 89 -22.30 -5.93 1.59
CA ARG A 89 -23.63 -6.38 1.17
C ARG A 89 -24.65 -6.18 2.29
N SER A 90 -24.35 -6.69 3.49
CA SER A 90 -25.21 -6.61 4.66
C SER A 90 -25.53 -5.15 5.08
N GLN A 91 -24.52 -4.27 5.06
CA GLN A 91 -24.72 -2.88 5.50
C GLN A 91 -25.51 -2.06 4.46
N ARG A 92 -25.34 -2.34 3.17
CA ARG A 92 -26.14 -1.69 2.12
C ARG A 92 -27.61 -2.10 2.18
N GLU A 93 -27.91 -3.35 2.50
CA GLU A 93 -29.30 -3.81 2.76
C GLU A 93 -29.96 -3.03 3.90
N LYS A 94 -29.15 -2.51 4.83
CA LYS A 94 -29.60 -1.63 5.94
C LYS A 94 -29.64 -0.13 5.57
N GLY A 95 -29.38 0.21 4.30
CA GLY A 95 -29.42 1.58 3.80
C GLY A 95 -28.15 2.40 4.01
N VAL A 96 -27.05 1.78 4.43
CA VAL A 96 -25.75 2.46 4.60
C VAL A 96 -25.11 2.67 3.22
N ARG A 97 -24.74 3.93 2.90
CA ARG A 97 -24.04 4.28 1.66
C ARG A 97 -22.54 4.03 1.82
N VAL A 98 -22.11 2.87 1.40
CA VAL A 98 -20.72 2.41 1.54
C VAL A 98 -20.19 1.78 0.26
N GLY A 99 -18.98 2.17 -0.13
CA GLY A 99 -18.24 1.61 -1.25
C GLY A 99 -17.02 0.81 -0.78
N HIS A 100 -16.52 -0.07 -1.64
CA HIS A 100 -15.32 -0.85 -1.40
C HIS A 100 -14.43 -0.86 -2.65
N VAL A 101 -13.17 -0.50 -2.47
CA VAL A 101 -12.10 -0.68 -3.47
C VAL A 101 -11.15 -1.74 -2.97
N HIS A 102 -10.98 -2.82 -3.73
CA HIS A 102 -9.98 -3.84 -3.44
C HIS A 102 -8.78 -3.67 -4.38
N LEU A 103 -7.66 -3.24 -3.82
CA LEU A 103 -6.43 -2.99 -4.56
C LEU A 103 -5.70 -4.31 -4.86
N ARG A 104 -5.46 -4.57 -6.14
CA ARG A 104 -4.61 -5.67 -6.61
C ARG A 104 -3.18 -5.23 -6.89
N HIS A 105 -2.98 -3.93 -7.12
CA HIS A 105 -1.70 -3.30 -7.40
C HIS A 105 -1.46 -2.19 -6.38
N LEU A 106 -0.34 -2.25 -5.67
CA LEU A 106 0.02 -1.30 -4.62
C LEU A 106 1.17 -0.38 -5.03
N ASN A 107 1.98 -0.80 -6.00
CA ASN A 107 3.04 0.02 -6.57
C ASN A 107 3.32 -0.39 -8.03
N PRO A 108 2.93 0.43 -9.00
CA PRO A 108 2.17 1.67 -8.82
C PRO A 108 0.70 1.43 -8.43
N LEU A 109 0.11 2.42 -7.76
CA LEU A 109 -1.32 2.45 -7.48
C LEU A 109 -2.11 2.82 -8.75
N PRO A 110 -3.38 2.38 -8.90
CA PRO A 110 -4.25 2.75 -10.00
C PRO A 110 -4.36 4.27 -10.19
N ARG A 111 -4.39 4.74 -11.45
CA ARG A 111 -4.36 6.18 -11.77
C ARG A 111 -5.51 6.96 -11.19
N ASN A 112 -6.71 6.39 -11.26
CA ASN A 112 -7.94 7.05 -10.82
C ASN A 112 -8.19 6.95 -9.31
N LEU A 113 -7.34 6.25 -8.54
CA LEU A 113 -7.60 6.01 -7.12
C LEU A 113 -7.78 7.30 -6.32
N GLY A 114 -6.96 8.32 -6.59
CA GLY A 114 -7.05 9.61 -5.90
C GLY A 114 -8.40 10.33 -6.09
N GLU A 115 -8.99 10.21 -7.29
CA GLU A 115 -10.32 10.76 -7.58
C GLU A 115 -11.43 9.96 -6.89
N VAL A 116 -11.28 8.64 -6.86
CA VAL A 116 -12.23 7.76 -6.17
C VAL A 116 -12.25 8.05 -4.67
N LEU A 117 -11.09 8.21 -4.03
CA LEU A 117 -11.00 8.53 -2.60
C LEU A 117 -11.76 9.81 -2.24
N LYS A 118 -11.74 10.82 -3.11
CA LYS A 118 -12.39 12.13 -2.88
C LYS A 118 -13.92 12.11 -2.97
N ARG A 119 -14.50 11.04 -3.51
CA ARG A 119 -15.98 10.92 -3.65
C ARG A 119 -16.67 10.54 -2.35
N TYR A 120 -15.89 10.18 -1.32
CA TYR A 120 -16.44 9.71 -0.05
C TYR A 120 -16.05 10.64 1.10
N ARG A 121 -16.95 10.78 2.05
CA ARG A 121 -16.75 11.62 3.24
C ARG A 121 -15.65 11.06 4.16
N LYS A 122 -15.62 9.75 4.31
CA LYS A 122 -14.63 9.03 5.12
C LYS A 122 -13.99 7.90 4.30
N VAL A 123 -12.71 7.66 4.56
CA VAL A 123 -11.97 6.54 3.98
C VAL A 123 -11.40 5.70 5.11
N VAL A 124 -11.72 4.43 5.15
CA VAL A 124 -11.15 3.48 6.12
C VAL A 124 -10.37 2.40 5.38
N VAL A 125 -9.22 2.04 5.94
CA VAL A 125 -8.29 1.06 5.36
C VAL A 125 -8.19 -0.14 6.29
N PRO A 126 -8.97 -1.21 6.07
CA PRO A 126 -8.85 -2.45 6.82
C PRO A 126 -7.58 -3.21 6.42
N GLU A 127 -6.66 -3.39 7.36
CA GLU A 127 -5.38 -4.06 7.12
C GLU A 127 -5.08 -5.12 8.19
N MET A 128 -4.53 -6.25 7.76
CA MET A 128 -4.06 -7.32 8.66
C MET A 128 -2.59 -7.10 9.08
N ASN A 129 -2.21 -5.85 9.23
CA ASN A 129 -0.89 -5.38 9.64
C ASN A 129 -1.04 -4.11 10.51
N MET A 130 0.03 -3.40 10.77
CA MET A 130 0.04 -2.20 11.60
C MET A 130 -0.36 -0.90 10.87
N GLY A 131 -0.95 -1.00 9.66
CA GLY A 131 -1.39 0.17 8.90
C GLY A 131 -0.32 0.67 7.92
N GLN A 132 0.12 -0.16 6.99
CA GLN A 132 1.12 0.22 6.00
C GLN A 132 0.50 0.97 4.82
N LEU A 133 -0.60 0.47 4.26
CA LEU A 133 -1.26 1.11 3.13
C LEU A 133 -1.88 2.46 3.51
N VAL A 134 -2.45 2.58 4.71
CA VAL A 134 -3.03 3.85 5.17
C VAL A 134 -2.03 5.00 5.09
N TRP A 135 -0.77 4.79 5.48
CA TRP A 135 0.29 5.79 5.38
C TRP A 135 0.60 6.17 3.94
N VAL A 136 0.65 5.19 3.04
CA VAL A 136 0.89 5.42 1.60
C VAL A 136 -0.23 6.28 1.01
N LEU A 137 -1.49 5.96 1.32
CA LEU A 137 -2.64 6.74 0.81
C LEU A 137 -2.65 8.17 1.35
N ARG A 138 -2.41 8.34 2.66
CA ARG A 138 -2.32 9.67 3.27
C ARG A 138 -1.21 10.51 2.65
N ALA A 139 -0.02 9.95 2.50
CA ALA A 139 1.13 10.67 1.92
C ALA A 139 0.94 11.00 0.44
N LYS A 140 0.39 10.08 -0.35
CA LYS A 140 0.28 10.25 -1.80
C LYS A 140 -0.89 11.15 -2.21
N TYR A 141 -2.03 11.04 -1.51
CA TYR A 141 -3.27 11.70 -1.92
C TYR A 141 -3.74 12.79 -0.97
N LEU A 142 -3.06 13.00 0.15
CA LEU A 142 -3.40 13.97 1.19
C LEU A 142 -4.86 13.82 1.68
N VAL A 143 -5.30 12.56 1.83
CA VAL A 143 -6.62 12.21 2.32
C VAL A 143 -6.55 11.82 3.79
N ASP A 144 -7.59 12.13 4.56
CA ASP A 144 -7.70 11.67 5.95
C ASP A 144 -8.22 10.22 6.00
N ALA A 145 -7.39 9.29 5.50
CA ALA A 145 -7.68 7.88 5.59
C ALA A 145 -7.40 7.36 7.00
N GLN A 146 -8.31 6.56 7.54
CA GLN A 146 -8.19 5.96 8.87
C GLN A 146 -7.88 4.47 8.77
N GLY A 147 -6.97 3.98 9.59
CA GLY A 147 -6.63 2.55 9.64
C GLY A 147 -7.60 1.76 10.52
N PHE A 148 -7.98 0.57 10.07
CA PHE A 148 -8.64 -0.45 10.88
C PHE A 148 -7.77 -1.70 10.87
N ASN A 149 -6.93 -1.86 11.89
CA ASN A 149 -5.82 -2.81 11.88
C ASN A 149 -6.08 -4.04 12.75
N LYS A 150 -5.77 -5.23 12.23
CA LYS A 150 -5.84 -6.48 12.95
C LYS A 150 -4.57 -7.30 12.77
N ILE A 151 -3.77 -7.47 13.81
CA ILE A 151 -2.47 -8.15 13.78
C ILE A 151 -2.45 -9.48 14.54
N GLN A 152 -3.61 -10.13 14.64
CA GLN A 152 -3.77 -11.36 15.45
C GLN A 152 -3.47 -12.66 14.70
N GLY A 153 -2.97 -12.61 13.46
CA GLY A 153 -2.77 -13.78 12.62
C GLY A 153 -4.07 -14.50 12.20
N LYS A 154 -5.21 -13.83 12.34
CA LYS A 154 -6.53 -14.33 11.95
C LYS A 154 -7.20 -13.31 11.02
N PRO A 155 -7.94 -13.75 9.97
CA PRO A 155 -8.66 -12.86 9.10
C PRO A 155 -9.72 -12.05 9.86
N PHE A 156 -10.17 -10.95 9.28
CA PHE A 156 -11.33 -10.23 9.77
C PHE A 156 -12.57 -11.13 9.74
N LYS A 157 -13.39 -11.03 10.79
CA LYS A 157 -14.75 -11.55 10.77
C LYS A 157 -15.66 -10.54 10.09
N VAL A 158 -16.73 -10.99 9.45
CA VAL A 158 -17.75 -10.12 8.87
C VAL A 158 -18.31 -9.15 9.91
N SER A 159 -18.63 -9.66 11.11
CA SER A 159 -19.15 -8.84 12.21
C SER A 159 -18.20 -7.75 12.71
N GLU A 160 -16.89 -7.97 12.65
CA GLU A 160 -15.89 -6.94 13.00
C GLU A 160 -15.91 -5.79 11.99
N VAL A 161 -16.03 -6.13 10.70
CA VAL A 161 -16.11 -5.14 9.62
C VAL A 161 -17.45 -4.39 9.67
N GLU A 162 -18.55 -5.07 9.92
CA GLU A 162 -19.87 -4.45 10.09
C GLU A 162 -19.90 -3.44 11.25
N ALA A 163 -19.34 -3.82 12.40
CA ALA A 163 -19.25 -2.93 13.56
C ALA A 163 -18.41 -1.69 13.25
N MET A 164 -17.29 -1.85 12.55
CA MET A 164 -16.44 -0.74 12.10
C MET A 164 -17.19 0.17 11.13
N ILE A 165 -17.93 -0.38 10.15
CA ILE A 165 -18.74 0.42 9.22
C ILE A 165 -19.76 1.27 9.99
N GLN A 166 -20.49 0.66 10.92
CA GLN A 166 -21.50 1.36 11.73
C GLN A 166 -20.91 2.47 12.60
N GLU A 167 -19.72 2.25 13.16
CA GLU A 167 -18.99 3.29 13.89
C GLU A 167 -18.52 4.42 12.99
N ALA A 168 -18.01 4.08 11.80
CA ALA A 168 -17.47 5.07 10.87
C ALA A 168 -18.55 6.00 10.26
N VAL A 169 -19.80 5.53 10.11
CA VAL A 169 -20.88 6.35 9.50
C VAL A 169 -21.68 7.18 10.51
N ARG A 170 -21.46 7.00 11.79
CA ARG A 170 -21.98 7.88 12.86
C ARG A 170 -21.25 9.23 12.85
#